data_8464a3d8bb648b1761d1e4a65647dbce
#
_entry.id   8464a3d8bb648b1761d1e4a65647dbce
#
_cell.length_a   1.000
_cell.length_b   1.000
_cell.length_c   1.000
_cell.angle_alpha   90.00
_cell.angle_beta   90.00
_cell.angle_gamma   90.00
#
_symmetry.space_group_name_H-M   'P 1'
#
loop_
_entity.id
_entity.type
_entity.pdbx_description
1 polymer ?
#
loop_
_entity_poly.entity_id
_entity_poly.type
_entity_poly.pdbx_seq_one_letter_code
_entity_poly.pdbx_strand_id
1 'polypeptide(L)'
;MRKIVYYVASSLDGFISGLDDDISGFVATGNGVEKYLADLANFDTVIMGRNTYEFGYKYGLQPGQPAYSHMKHYIFSNNLTLKNPNPQVQVKGLDLSEIDKLKREEGTDIYLCGGGQFASWLLENQKIDTLKLKLNPLILGEGVKLFGNSSSKYKLEFVDSSIYENGLQIMTLNVIYS
;
A
#
# COMPACT_ATOMS: atom_id res chain seq x y z
N MET A 1 2.30 -15.12 13.03
CA MET A 1 2.99 -13.90 12.56
C MET A 1 2.06 -13.20 11.58
N ARG A 2 1.86 -11.89 11.74
CA ARG A 2 0.98 -11.07 10.88
C ARG A 2 1.55 -11.04 9.46
N LYS A 3 0.70 -11.09 8.44
CA LYS A 3 1.10 -10.93 7.03
C LYS A 3 1.14 -9.46 6.67
N ILE A 4 2.03 -9.08 5.75
CA ILE A 4 2.00 -7.78 5.09
C ILE A 4 1.27 -7.94 3.77
N VAL A 5 0.15 -7.24 3.65
CA VAL A 5 -0.72 -7.22 2.47
C VAL A 5 -0.53 -5.91 1.72
N TYR A 6 0.11 -5.95 0.57
CA TYR A 6 0.20 -4.78 -0.32
C TYR A 6 -1.10 -4.64 -1.09
N TYR A 7 -1.99 -3.79 -0.60
CA TYR A 7 -3.30 -3.57 -1.21
C TYR A 7 -3.36 -2.19 -1.86
N VAL A 8 -3.25 -2.15 -3.17
CA VAL A 8 -3.02 -0.92 -3.93
C VAL A 8 -3.77 -0.93 -5.26
N ALA A 9 -4.18 0.26 -5.72
CA ALA A 9 -4.67 0.46 -7.07
C ALA A 9 -3.50 0.47 -8.06
N SER A 10 -3.69 -0.17 -9.21
CA SER A 10 -2.71 -0.19 -10.29
C SER A 10 -3.39 -0.04 -11.65
N SER A 11 -2.70 0.58 -12.60
CA SER A 11 -3.01 0.47 -14.02
C SER A 11 -2.62 -0.92 -14.55
N LEU A 12 -3.12 -1.28 -15.74
CA LEU A 12 -2.78 -2.55 -16.39
C LEU A 12 -1.28 -2.68 -16.66
N ASP A 13 -0.61 -1.59 -16.94
CA ASP A 13 0.83 -1.51 -17.22
C ASP A 13 1.70 -1.27 -15.98
N GLY A 14 1.13 -1.41 -14.76
CA GLY A 14 1.87 -1.52 -13.50
C GLY A 14 2.25 -0.20 -12.82
N PHE A 15 1.47 0.86 -13.00
CA PHE A 15 1.67 2.13 -12.32
C PHE A 15 0.60 2.35 -11.24
N ILE A 16 1.00 2.90 -10.10
CA ILE A 16 0.10 3.25 -8.98
C ILE A 16 -0.39 4.71 -9.04
N SER A 17 0.23 5.52 -9.85
CA SER A 17 -0.19 6.87 -10.25
C SER A 17 0.48 7.25 -11.55
N GLY A 18 -0.04 8.23 -12.27
CA GLY A 18 0.61 8.89 -13.38
C GLY A 18 1.71 9.86 -12.90
N LEU A 19 2.18 10.71 -13.81
CA LEU A 19 3.10 11.82 -13.47
C LEU A 19 2.44 12.76 -12.47
N ASP A 20 3.26 13.41 -11.64
CA ASP A 20 2.82 14.35 -10.61
C ASP A 20 1.78 13.76 -9.65
N ASP A 21 1.85 12.44 -9.43
CA ASP A 21 0.92 11.68 -8.61
C ASP A 21 -0.54 11.76 -9.11
N ASP A 22 -0.75 11.89 -10.40
CA ASP A 22 -2.09 11.92 -10.99
C ASP A 22 -2.78 10.56 -10.89
N ILE A 23 -3.95 10.53 -10.26
CA ILE A 23 -4.82 9.36 -10.11
C ILE A 23 -6.19 9.54 -10.76
N SER A 24 -6.40 10.60 -11.54
CA SER A 24 -7.70 10.96 -12.12
C SER A 24 -8.28 9.90 -13.06
N GLY A 25 -7.43 9.08 -13.67
CA GLY A 25 -7.84 7.97 -14.54
C GLY A 25 -8.28 6.70 -13.81
N PHE A 26 -8.05 6.61 -12.49
CA PHE A 26 -8.44 5.44 -11.71
C PHE A 26 -9.92 5.44 -11.37
N VAL A 27 -10.53 4.25 -11.30
CA VAL A 27 -11.92 4.08 -10.88
C VAL A 27 -12.09 4.57 -9.43
N ALA A 28 -12.90 5.61 -9.25
CA ALA A 28 -13.08 6.30 -7.98
C ALA A 28 -14.40 5.97 -7.26
N THR A 29 -15.35 5.30 -7.95
CA THR A 29 -16.68 4.98 -7.42
C THR A 29 -17.14 3.60 -7.88
N GLY A 30 -18.20 3.08 -7.26
CA GLY A 30 -18.81 1.80 -7.58
C GLY A 30 -18.47 0.71 -6.57
N ASN A 31 -19.09 -0.47 -6.76
CA ASN A 31 -19.03 -1.57 -5.78
C ASN A 31 -17.63 -2.14 -5.55
N GLY A 32 -16.72 -2.01 -6.50
CA GLY A 32 -15.31 -2.40 -6.31
C GLY A 32 -14.55 -1.45 -5.37
N VAL A 33 -14.87 -0.14 -5.40
CA VAL A 33 -14.32 0.83 -4.45
C VAL A 33 -14.91 0.63 -3.06
N GLU A 34 -16.21 0.35 -2.98
CA GLU A 34 -16.88 0.01 -1.71
C GLU A 34 -16.28 -1.25 -1.09
N LYS A 35 -16.02 -2.29 -1.90
CA LYS A 35 -15.33 -3.51 -1.46
C LYS A 35 -13.94 -3.21 -0.89
N TYR A 36 -13.15 -2.38 -1.59
CA TYR A 36 -11.84 -1.96 -1.09
C TYR A 36 -11.94 -1.27 0.28
N LEU A 37 -12.85 -0.32 0.43
CA LEU A 37 -13.04 0.40 1.70
C LEU A 37 -13.50 -0.55 2.82
N ALA A 38 -14.41 -1.49 2.52
CA ALA A 38 -14.85 -2.52 3.47
C ALA A 38 -13.70 -3.46 3.88
N ASP A 39 -12.82 -3.82 2.94
CA ASP A 39 -11.64 -4.63 3.24
C ASP A 39 -10.66 -3.89 4.17
N LEU A 40 -10.46 -2.58 3.98
CA LEU A 40 -9.58 -1.78 4.84
C LEU A 40 -10.05 -1.74 6.30
N ALA A 41 -11.34 -1.88 6.56
CA ALA A 41 -11.87 -1.94 7.92
C ALA A 41 -11.37 -3.15 8.73
N ASN A 42 -10.84 -4.18 8.05
CA ASN A 42 -10.30 -5.39 8.69
C ASN A 42 -8.83 -5.27 9.11
N PHE A 43 -8.17 -4.15 8.84
CA PHE A 43 -6.78 -3.91 9.25
C PHE A 43 -6.74 -2.96 10.45
N ASP A 44 -5.90 -3.27 11.43
CA ASP A 44 -5.65 -2.41 12.60
C ASP A 44 -4.37 -1.59 12.47
N THR A 45 -3.56 -1.88 11.48
CA THR A 45 -2.24 -1.29 11.29
C THR A 45 -1.98 -1.05 9.81
N VAL A 46 -1.48 0.13 9.50
CA VAL A 46 -1.01 0.50 8.16
C VAL A 46 0.46 0.91 8.20
N ILE A 47 1.21 0.47 7.19
CA ILE A 47 2.58 0.89 6.93
C ILE A 47 2.65 1.58 5.57
N MET A 48 3.47 2.61 5.47
CA MET A 48 3.66 3.36 4.23
C MET A 48 4.99 4.11 4.21
N GLY A 49 5.48 4.43 3.03
CA GLY A 49 6.58 5.35 2.85
C GLY A 49 6.13 6.81 3.00
N ARG A 50 7.11 7.70 3.19
CA ARG A 50 6.89 9.15 3.33
C ARG A 50 6.04 9.73 2.20
N ASN A 51 6.41 9.46 0.94
CA ASN A 51 5.72 10.06 -0.20
C ASN A 51 4.23 9.70 -0.23
N THR A 52 3.87 8.47 0.14
CA THR A 52 2.48 8.03 0.23
C THR A 52 1.73 8.75 1.35
N TYR A 53 2.37 8.97 2.49
CA TYR A 53 1.76 9.75 3.56
C TYR A 53 1.54 11.21 3.16
N GLU A 54 2.56 11.85 2.59
CA GLU A 54 2.50 13.23 2.13
C GLU A 54 1.54 13.43 0.93
N PHE A 55 1.33 12.39 0.12
CA PHE A 55 0.30 12.39 -0.92
C PHE A 55 -1.09 12.69 -0.35
N GLY A 56 -1.40 12.22 0.87
CA GLY A 56 -2.65 12.52 1.56
C GLY A 56 -2.87 14.02 1.82
N TYR A 57 -1.81 14.83 1.87
CA TYR A 57 -1.93 16.28 2.10
C TYR A 57 -2.69 16.97 0.96
N LYS A 58 -2.59 16.46 -0.28
CA LYS A 58 -3.37 16.95 -1.42
C LYS A 58 -4.88 16.75 -1.24
N TYR A 59 -5.28 15.82 -0.37
CA TYR A 59 -6.66 15.46 -0.06
C TYR A 59 -7.09 15.89 1.35
N GLY A 60 -6.37 16.82 1.96
CA GLY A 60 -6.75 17.43 3.23
C GLY A 60 -6.21 16.75 4.48
N LEU A 61 -5.39 15.70 4.35
CA LEU A 61 -4.69 15.12 5.49
C LEU A 61 -3.71 16.14 6.07
N GLN A 62 -3.80 16.40 7.38
CA GLN A 62 -2.86 17.28 8.04
C GLN A 62 -1.63 16.49 8.50
N PRO A 63 -0.41 17.09 8.45
CA PRO A 63 0.80 16.46 8.99
C PRO A 63 0.61 15.98 10.43
N GLY A 64 0.98 14.73 10.70
CA GLY A 64 0.84 14.12 12.01
C GLY A 64 -0.54 13.51 12.29
N GLN A 65 -1.49 13.60 11.38
CA GLN A 65 -2.80 12.98 11.55
C GLN A 65 -2.88 11.60 10.85
N PRO A 66 -3.70 10.67 11.37
CA PRO A 66 -3.92 9.38 10.75
C PRO A 66 -4.80 9.52 9.49
N ALA A 67 -4.40 8.89 8.38
CA ALA A 67 -5.20 8.80 7.17
C ALA A 67 -6.42 7.86 7.36
N TYR A 68 -6.29 6.87 8.22
CA TYR A 68 -7.32 5.89 8.59
C TYR A 68 -7.52 5.92 10.10
N SER A 69 -8.63 6.48 10.57
CA SER A 69 -8.87 6.75 12.00
C SER A 69 -8.87 5.52 12.91
N HIS A 70 -9.10 4.32 12.35
CA HIS A 70 -9.16 3.06 13.08
C HIS A 70 -7.83 2.28 13.09
N MET A 71 -6.80 2.77 12.38
CA MET A 71 -5.50 2.08 12.25
C MET A 71 -4.39 2.79 13.03
N LYS A 72 -3.39 2.03 13.47
CA LYS A 72 -2.06 2.55 13.82
C LYS A 72 -1.28 2.79 12.54
N HIS A 73 -0.61 3.95 12.43
CA HIS A 73 0.16 4.35 11.25
C HIS A 73 1.64 4.29 11.55
N TYR A 74 2.39 3.57 10.74
CA TYR A 74 3.85 3.58 10.76
C TYR A 74 4.36 4.10 9.42
N ILE A 75 4.96 5.29 9.45
CA ILE A 75 5.51 5.96 8.27
C ILE A 75 7.01 5.73 8.26
N PHE A 76 7.48 5.01 7.25
CA PHE A 76 8.90 4.67 7.12
C PHE A 76 9.65 5.75 6.37
N SER A 77 10.57 6.43 7.07
CA SER A 77 11.41 7.48 6.51
C SER A 77 12.57 7.78 7.44
N ASN A 78 13.75 8.00 6.87
CA ASN A 78 14.95 8.40 7.64
C ASN A 78 15.05 9.91 7.86
N ASN A 79 14.18 10.71 7.24
CA ASN A 79 14.27 12.17 7.24
C ASN A 79 12.93 12.90 7.42
N LEU A 80 11.85 12.19 7.74
CA LEU A 80 10.57 12.82 8.08
C LEU A 80 10.53 13.13 9.58
N THR A 81 10.19 14.37 9.92
CA THR A 81 9.90 14.80 11.28
C THR A 81 8.51 15.39 11.35
N LEU A 82 7.69 14.90 12.27
CA LEU A 82 6.34 15.41 12.52
C LEU A 82 6.32 16.13 13.87
N LYS A 83 5.71 17.33 13.92
CA LYS A 83 5.48 18.07 15.16
C LYS A 83 4.21 17.57 15.84
N ASN A 84 4.31 17.12 17.08
CA ASN A 84 3.16 16.69 17.90
C ASN A 84 2.19 15.74 17.14
N PRO A 85 2.68 14.61 16.60
CA PRO A 85 1.80 13.72 15.86
C PRO A 85 0.74 13.11 16.78
N ASN A 86 -0.41 12.76 16.18
CA ASN A 86 -1.41 11.94 16.84
C ASN A 86 -0.77 10.66 17.39
N PRO A 87 -1.14 10.17 18.58
CA PRO A 87 -0.59 8.93 19.13
C PRO A 87 -0.67 7.69 18.25
N GLN A 88 -1.61 7.69 17.29
CA GLN A 88 -1.73 6.62 16.29
C GLN A 88 -0.72 6.74 15.13
N VAL A 89 0.08 7.81 15.04
CA VAL A 89 1.02 8.06 13.94
C VAL A 89 2.44 8.05 14.46
N GLN A 90 3.27 7.16 13.95
CA GLN A 90 4.67 7.03 14.31
C GLN A 90 5.55 7.05 13.06
N VAL A 91 6.65 7.79 13.11
CA VAL A 91 7.70 7.73 12.09
C VAL A 91 8.75 6.71 12.54
N LYS A 92 9.11 5.81 11.63
CA LYS A 92 10.14 4.78 11.82
C LYS A 92 11.24 4.95 10.78
N GLY A 93 12.48 4.65 11.16
CA GLY A 93 13.56 4.52 10.19
C GLY A 93 13.35 3.32 9.25
N LEU A 94 14.01 3.36 8.10
CA LEU A 94 14.05 2.21 7.17
C LEU A 94 14.94 1.09 7.75
N ASP A 95 14.39 0.35 8.69
CA ASP A 95 15.03 -0.75 9.39
C ASP A 95 14.11 -1.98 9.36
N LEU A 96 14.64 -3.10 8.86
CA LEU A 96 13.92 -4.37 8.78
C LEU A 96 13.53 -4.92 10.15
N SER A 97 14.30 -4.59 11.19
CA SER A 97 13.98 -5.02 12.56
C SER A 97 12.66 -4.42 13.05
N GLU A 98 12.32 -3.20 12.64
CA GLU A 98 11.02 -2.57 12.93
C GLU A 98 9.88 -3.30 12.20
N ILE A 99 10.08 -3.71 10.95
CA ILE A 99 9.12 -4.52 10.20
C ILE A 99 8.91 -5.87 10.88
N ASP A 100 9.99 -6.55 11.26
CA ASP A 100 9.92 -7.86 11.91
C ASP A 100 9.27 -7.79 13.28
N LYS A 101 9.44 -6.67 14.00
CA LYS A 101 8.76 -6.40 15.26
C LYS A 101 7.25 -6.28 15.04
N LEU A 102 6.81 -5.45 14.09
CA LEU A 102 5.40 -5.28 13.75
C LEU A 102 4.74 -6.62 13.35
N LYS A 103 5.45 -7.46 12.57
CA LYS A 103 4.93 -8.78 12.18
C LYS A 103 4.75 -9.73 13.37
N ARG A 104 5.47 -9.54 14.48
CA ARG A 104 5.39 -10.37 15.70
C ARG A 104 4.38 -9.87 16.72
N GLU A 105 3.96 -8.62 16.63
CA GLU A 105 2.91 -8.07 17.50
C GLU A 105 1.57 -8.78 17.28
N GLU A 106 0.71 -8.77 18.29
CA GLU A 106 -0.68 -9.21 18.14
C GLU A 106 -1.48 -8.20 17.31
N GLY A 107 -2.41 -8.69 16.53
CA GLY A 107 -3.29 -7.87 15.69
C GLY A 107 -3.70 -8.59 14.40
N THR A 108 -4.38 -7.84 13.54
CA THR A 108 -4.76 -8.30 12.20
C THR A 108 -3.54 -8.33 11.28
N ASP A 109 -3.69 -8.74 10.03
CA ASP A 109 -2.67 -8.52 9.01
C ASP A 109 -2.36 -7.02 8.87
N ILE A 110 -1.18 -6.70 8.35
CA ILE A 110 -0.67 -5.33 8.20
C ILE A 110 -0.98 -4.83 6.79
N TYR A 111 -1.67 -3.72 6.68
CA TYR A 111 -1.92 -3.05 5.42
C TYR A 111 -0.68 -2.28 4.96
N LEU A 112 -0.10 -2.66 3.81
CA LEU A 112 0.88 -1.85 3.10
C LEU A 112 0.14 -0.95 2.11
N CYS A 113 0.05 0.35 2.44
CA CYS A 113 -0.59 1.34 1.59
C CYS A 113 0.27 1.71 0.36
N GLY A 114 1.59 1.70 0.51
CA GLY A 114 2.55 2.04 -0.54
C GLY A 114 3.67 2.96 -0.02
N GLY A 115 4.48 3.69 -0.87
CA GLY A 115 4.44 3.69 -2.33
C GLY A 115 5.43 2.73 -2.96
N GLY A 116 5.62 2.88 -4.27
CA GLY A 116 6.41 1.93 -5.05
C GLY A 116 7.84 1.70 -4.56
N GLN A 117 8.55 2.72 -4.10
CA GLN A 117 9.91 2.57 -3.55
C GLN A 117 9.92 1.81 -2.22
N PHE A 118 8.97 2.09 -1.32
CA PHE A 118 8.86 1.39 -0.05
C PHE A 118 8.42 -0.07 -0.26
N ALA A 119 7.48 -0.30 -1.19
CA ALA A 119 7.07 -1.64 -1.58
C ALA A 119 8.22 -2.43 -2.24
N SER A 120 9.04 -1.77 -3.09
CA SER A 120 10.27 -2.35 -3.66
C SER A 120 11.22 -2.83 -2.57
N TRP A 121 11.53 -1.96 -1.60
CA TRP A 121 12.42 -2.30 -0.49
C TRP A 121 11.89 -3.49 0.34
N LEU A 122 10.59 -3.52 0.63
CA LEU A 122 9.97 -4.65 1.32
C LEU A 122 9.98 -5.94 0.49
N LEU A 123 9.72 -5.85 -0.81
CA LEU A 123 9.73 -7.00 -1.71
C LEU A 123 11.13 -7.61 -1.82
N GLU A 124 12.16 -6.80 -2.01
CA GLU A 124 13.55 -7.24 -2.11
C GLU A 124 14.05 -7.89 -0.83
N ASN A 125 13.49 -7.50 0.32
CA ASN A 125 13.77 -8.11 1.62
C ASN A 125 12.76 -9.20 2.02
N GLN A 126 11.95 -9.69 1.08
CA GLN A 126 11.01 -10.81 1.26
C GLN A 126 10.00 -10.57 2.41
N LYS A 127 9.50 -9.33 2.54
CA LYS A 127 8.58 -8.94 3.62
C LYS A 127 7.12 -8.85 3.19
N ILE A 128 6.82 -8.76 1.89
CA ILE A 128 5.44 -8.74 1.39
C ILE A 128 4.94 -10.17 1.26
N ASP A 129 3.88 -10.51 1.98
CA ASP A 129 3.30 -11.86 1.96
C ASP A 129 2.22 -11.99 0.87
N THR A 130 1.41 -10.95 0.71
CA THR A 130 0.26 -10.97 -0.21
C THR A 130 0.21 -9.66 -1.00
N LEU A 131 0.00 -9.78 -2.30
CA LEU A 131 -0.33 -8.66 -3.18
C LEU A 131 -1.83 -8.70 -3.47
N LYS A 132 -2.52 -7.63 -3.14
CA LYS A 132 -3.93 -7.45 -3.45
C LYS A 132 -4.08 -6.25 -4.37
N LEU A 133 -4.30 -6.50 -5.65
CA LEU A 133 -4.36 -5.47 -6.68
C LEU A 133 -5.79 -5.04 -6.95
N LYS A 134 -6.07 -3.77 -6.81
CA LYS A 134 -7.21 -3.09 -7.38
C LYS A 134 -6.83 -2.66 -8.80
N LEU A 135 -6.94 -3.60 -9.75
CA LEU A 135 -6.51 -3.43 -11.13
C LEU A 135 -7.53 -2.62 -11.91
N ASN A 136 -7.10 -1.49 -12.43
CA ASN A 136 -7.93 -0.59 -13.22
C ASN A 136 -7.77 -0.89 -14.71
N PRO A 137 -8.86 -0.80 -15.51
CA PRO A 137 -8.81 -0.96 -16.97
C PRO A 137 -8.21 0.31 -17.62
N LEU A 138 -6.95 0.56 -17.36
CA LEU A 138 -6.24 1.79 -17.70
C LEU A 138 -4.79 1.47 -18.07
N ILE A 139 -4.27 2.14 -19.06
CA ILE A 139 -2.84 2.19 -19.42
C ILE A 139 -2.38 3.62 -19.17
N LEU A 140 -1.32 3.81 -18.37
CA LEU A 140 -0.76 5.12 -18.06
C LEU A 140 0.46 5.45 -18.91
N GLY A 141 1.26 4.47 -19.31
CA GLY A 141 2.49 4.65 -20.06
C GLY A 141 3.68 5.10 -19.22
N GLU A 142 3.46 5.99 -18.27
CA GLU A 142 4.48 6.53 -17.36
C GLU A 142 3.89 6.91 -16.00
N GLY A 143 4.74 7.08 -14.99
CA GLY A 143 4.30 7.41 -13.63
C GLY A 143 5.07 6.67 -12.55
N VAL A 144 4.44 6.49 -11.39
CA VAL A 144 5.01 5.77 -10.24
C VAL A 144 4.73 4.28 -10.38
N LYS A 145 5.79 3.48 -10.52
CA LYS A 145 5.68 2.03 -10.67
C LYS A 145 5.26 1.34 -9.37
N LEU A 146 4.48 0.27 -9.50
CA LEU A 146 3.98 -0.57 -8.41
C LEU A 146 5.09 -1.04 -7.45
N PHE A 147 6.24 -1.44 -7.98
CA PHE A 147 7.42 -1.85 -7.22
C PHE A 147 8.65 -1.00 -7.54
N GLY A 148 8.47 0.30 -7.77
CA GLY A 148 9.55 1.25 -7.99
C GLY A 148 10.53 0.76 -9.06
N ASN A 149 11.81 0.73 -8.72
CA ASN A 149 12.89 0.30 -9.61
C ASN A 149 13.39 -1.12 -9.30
N SER A 150 12.62 -1.94 -8.57
CA SER A 150 13.01 -3.32 -8.30
C SER A 150 13.20 -4.11 -9.59
N SER A 151 14.31 -4.86 -9.65
CA SER A 151 14.59 -5.84 -10.70
C SER A 151 14.38 -7.29 -10.23
N SER A 152 13.93 -7.47 -9.01
CA SER A 152 13.71 -8.79 -8.40
C SER A 152 12.57 -9.53 -9.11
N LYS A 153 12.71 -10.85 -9.20
CA LYS A 153 11.74 -11.72 -9.87
C LYS A 153 11.21 -12.73 -8.85
N TYR A 154 9.91 -12.71 -8.67
CA TYR A 154 9.24 -13.67 -7.79
C TYR A 154 8.04 -14.28 -8.51
N LYS A 155 7.74 -15.52 -8.17
CA LYS A 155 6.50 -16.17 -8.60
C LYS A 155 5.36 -15.69 -7.71
N LEU A 156 4.18 -15.61 -8.29
CA LEU A 156 2.95 -15.30 -7.57
C LEU A 156 2.01 -16.50 -7.66
N GLU A 157 1.42 -16.86 -6.55
CA GLU A 157 0.36 -17.87 -6.48
C GLU A 157 -1.00 -17.19 -6.48
N PHE A 158 -1.83 -17.53 -7.44
CA PHE A 158 -3.20 -17.01 -7.51
C PHE A 158 -4.04 -17.54 -6.35
N VAL A 159 -4.75 -16.63 -5.68
CA VAL A 159 -5.66 -16.96 -4.58
C VAL A 159 -7.11 -16.72 -5.01
N ASP A 160 -7.45 -15.51 -5.44
CA ASP A 160 -8.80 -15.10 -5.78
C ASP A 160 -8.82 -13.90 -6.72
N SER A 161 -9.91 -13.73 -7.47
CA SER A 161 -10.16 -12.55 -8.30
C SER A 161 -11.64 -12.32 -8.52
N SER A 162 -12.06 -11.07 -8.45
CA SER A 162 -13.43 -10.65 -8.75
C SER A 162 -13.43 -9.39 -9.61
N ILE A 163 -14.38 -9.34 -10.55
CA ILE A 163 -14.60 -8.18 -11.43
C ILE A 163 -15.80 -7.41 -10.88
N TYR A 164 -15.66 -6.10 -10.84
CA TYR A 164 -16.63 -5.15 -10.32
C TYR A 164 -17.10 -4.17 -11.40
N GLU A 165 -18.00 -3.27 -11.03
CA GLU A 165 -18.46 -2.17 -11.90
C GLU A 165 -17.28 -1.38 -12.47
N ASN A 166 -17.49 -0.78 -13.64
CA ASN A 166 -16.48 0.00 -14.37
C ASN A 166 -15.23 -0.80 -14.79
N GLY A 167 -15.31 -2.15 -14.81
CA GLY A 167 -14.20 -3.02 -15.20
C GLY A 167 -13.09 -3.13 -14.17
N LEU A 168 -13.29 -2.60 -12.94
CA LEU A 168 -12.35 -2.75 -11.85
C LEU A 168 -12.24 -4.22 -11.45
N GLN A 169 -11.02 -4.72 -11.32
CA GLN A 169 -10.75 -6.08 -10.85
C GLN A 169 -9.95 -6.05 -9.55
N ILE A 170 -10.40 -6.80 -8.55
CA ILE A 170 -9.60 -7.02 -7.33
C ILE A 170 -9.06 -8.45 -7.38
N MET A 171 -7.74 -8.57 -7.41
CA MET A 171 -7.02 -9.84 -7.51
C MET A 171 -6.11 -10.01 -6.29
N THR A 172 -6.14 -11.20 -5.70
CA THR A 172 -5.30 -11.58 -4.55
C THR A 172 -4.29 -12.63 -4.98
N LEU A 173 -3.02 -12.38 -4.67
CA LEU A 173 -1.87 -13.21 -5.04
C LEU A 173 -0.94 -13.34 -3.83
N ASN A 174 -0.47 -14.55 -3.53
CA ASN A 174 0.61 -14.75 -2.56
C ASN A 174 1.97 -14.61 -3.24
N VAL A 175 2.91 -13.96 -2.58
CA VAL A 175 4.30 -13.86 -3.08
C VAL A 175 5.06 -15.11 -2.64
N ILE A 176 5.68 -15.79 -3.60
CA ILE A 176 6.47 -17.01 -3.35
C ILE A 176 7.93 -16.65 -3.35
N TYR A 177 8.54 -16.74 -2.20
CA TYR A 177 9.97 -16.60 -2.00
C TYR A 177 10.62 -17.99 -2.01
N SER A 178 11.41 -18.22 -3.04
CA SER A 178 12.16 -19.48 -3.21
C SER A 178 13.49 -19.47 -2.44
#